data_68b5c33f06b4c557db5b7f01385d000c
#
_entry.id   68b5c33f06b4c557db5b7f01385d000c
#
_cell.length_a   1.000
_cell.length_b   1.000
_cell.length_c   1.000
_cell.angle_alpha   90.00
_cell.angle_beta   90.00
_cell.angle_gamma   90.00
#
_symmetry.space_group_name_H-M   'P 1'
#
loop_
_entity.id
_entity.type
_entity.pdbx_description
1 polymer ?
#
loop_
_entity_poly.entity_id
_entity_poly.type
_entity_poly.pdbx_seq_one_letter_code
_entity_poly.pdbx_strand_id
1 'polypeptide(L)'
;MTTRAFQKIYTKIDNITKATVTLRAQGVGNDELATVGGKLAQVVKIMGENVTLQVFAGTEGLATDSEVVFHGEPPKLRVSDNLAGRFFNAYGEPLEGGEIVEGEAREIGGPTVNPFRRIQPSELIATGIAGIDLNNTIVTGQKIPFFADPDQPYNAVMANVALRAKADKIILGGMGLTNDDFLYFKSVFENAGALDRIVSFVNTTENPPVERLLVPDMALTAAEYFAVDKGEKVLVLLTDMTLYADALAIVSNRMDQIPSKDSMPGSLYSDLAKIYEKAVQLPNGGSITIIAVTTLSGGDITHAIPDNTGYITEGQLFLRNDSDTGKVIVDPFRSLSRLKQLVIGKKTREDHPQVMNACVRLYADAANAKTKLENGFDLSDYDERTLKFAFDYSEKLLSIDVNIGITEMLDTAWGLFAKYFSKEEVAIKEEQIGRASCRERV
;
A
#
# COMPACT_ATOMS: atom_id res chain seq x y z
N MET A 1 -24.77 -11.06 -27.40
CA MET A 1 -25.95 -11.64 -26.72
C MET A 1 -25.67 -11.55 -25.22
N THR A 2 -26.25 -10.59 -24.55
CA THR A 2 -26.19 -10.46 -23.08
C THR A 2 -27.09 -11.53 -22.49
N THR A 3 -26.49 -12.60 -21.98
CA THR A 3 -27.23 -13.57 -21.16
C THR A 3 -27.66 -12.82 -19.90
N ARG A 4 -28.93 -12.47 -19.79
CA ARG A 4 -29.51 -12.03 -18.52
C ARG A 4 -29.37 -13.21 -17.57
N ALA A 5 -28.53 -13.07 -16.54
CA ALA A 5 -28.51 -14.00 -15.44
C ALA A 5 -29.92 -14.10 -14.84
N PHE A 6 -30.41 -15.32 -14.60
CA PHE A 6 -31.69 -15.51 -13.96
C PHE A 6 -31.59 -15.01 -12.53
N GLN A 7 -32.19 -13.87 -12.23
CA GLN A 7 -32.31 -13.34 -10.88
C GLN A 7 -33.27 -14.22 -10.09
N LYS A 8 -32.86 -14.66 -8.90
CA LYS A 8 -33.72 -15.36 -7.96
C LYS A 8 -34.18 -14.39 -6.89
N ILE A 9 -35.50 -14.32 -6.71
CA ILE A 9 -36.15 -13.38 -5.78
C ILE A 9 -36.77 -14.16 -4.65
N TYR A 10 -36.47 -13.78 -3.42
CA TYR A 10 -37.05 -14.31 -2.19
C TYR A 10 -37.66 -13.17 -1.37
N THR A 11 -38.79 -13.41 -0.72
CA THR A 11 -39.48 -12.41 0.09
C THR A 11 -39.64 -12.84 1.54
N LYS A 12 -38.90 -13.88 1.96
CA LYS A 12 -38.95 -14.38 3.32
C LYS A 12 -37.54 -14.49 3.87
N ILE A 13 -37.27 -13.70 4.86
CA ILE A 13 -36.05 -13.71 5.65
C ILE A 13 -36.31 -14.44 6.96
N ASP A 14 -35.50 -15.43 7.31
CA ASP A 14 -35.65 -16.21 8.54
C ASP A 14 -35.03 -15.49 9.75
N ASN A 15 -33.96 -14.76 9.56
CA ASN A 15 -33.28 -14.02 10.64
C ASN A 15 -32.55 -12.78 10.12
N ILE A 16 -32.60 -11.69 10.90
CA ILE A 16 -31.88 -10.45 10.66
C ILE A 16 -31.03 -10.13 11.90
N THR A 17 -29.73 -9.98 11.72
CA THR A 17 -28.80 -9.49 12.74
C THR A 17 -28.31 -8.09 12.36
N LYS A 18 -27.38 -7.50 13.12
CA LYS A 18 -26.86 -6.13 12.84
C LYS A 18 -26.19 -5.94 11.48
N ALA A 19 -25.79 -7.02 10.82
CA ALA A 19 -25.13 -6.93 9.49
C ALA A 19 -25.43 -8.11 8.57
N THR A 20 -26.09 -9.14 9.06
CA THR A 20 -26.38 -10.32 8.25
C THR A 20 -27.85 -10.62 8.18
N VAL A 21 -28.23 -11.19 7.06
CA VAL A 21 -29.56 -11.69 6.80
C VAL A 21 -29.43 -13.17 6.47
N THR A 22 -30.24 -14.02 7.12
CA THR A 22 -30.28 -15.46 6.82
C THR A 22 -31.65 -15.82 6.27
N LEU A 23 -31.65 -16.57 5.17
CA LEU A 23 -32.87 -17.06 4.53
C LEU A 23 -32.63 -18.46 3.93
N ARG A 24 -33.71 -19.11 3.54
CA ARG A 24 -33.62 -20.36 2.77
C ARG A 24 -33.65 -20.04 1.28
N ALA A 25 -32.59 -20.47 0.60
CA ALA A 25 -32.46 -20.31 -0.84
C ALA A 25 -31.73 -21.51 -1.47
N GLN A 26 -32.07 -21.81 -2.73
CA GLN A 26 -31.46 -22.93 -3.47
C GLN A 26 -30.71 -22.42 -4.71
N GLY A 27 -29.59 -23.10 -5.04
CA GLY A 27 -28.81 -22.82 -6.22
C GLY A 27 -28.13 -21.44 -6.19
N VAL A 28 -27.75 -21.00 -5.00
CA VAL A 28 -26.97 -19.79 -4.75
C VAL A 28 -25.51 -20.16 -4.58
N GLY A 29 -24.60 -19.38 -5.13
CA GLY A 29 -23.16 -19.58 -5.01
C GLY A 29 -22.54 -18.86 -3.81
N ASN A 30 -21.37 -19.33 -3.36
CA ASN A 30 -20.55 -18.56 -2.44
C ASN A 30 -20.10 -17.26 -3.13
N ASP A 31 -19.93 -16.20 -2.36
CA ASP A 31 -19.51 -14.89 -2.82
C ASP A 31 -20.46 -14.21 -3.83
N GLU A 32 -21.62 -14.82 -4.11
CA GLU A 32 -22.64 -14.26 -5.00
C GLU A 32 -23.19 -12.94 -4.44
N LEU A 33 -23.31 -11.93 -5.31
CA LEU A 33 -23.95 -10.67 -4.97
C LEU A 33 -25.45 -10.85 -4.85
N ALA A 34 -26.03 -10.12 -3.90
CA ALA A 34 -27.47 -9.99 -3.71
C ALA A 34 -27.85 -8.56 -3.34
N THR A 35 -29.13 -8.26 -3.46
CA THR A 35 -29.72 -7.03 -2.95
C THR A 35 -30.79 -7.40 -1.94
N VAL A 36 -30.76 -6.81 -0.74
CA VAL A 36 -31.73 -7.03 0.33
C VAL A 36 -32.43 -5.71 0.65
N GLY A 37 -33.70 -5.59 0.32
CA GLY A 37 -34.45 -4.35 0.53
C GLY A 37 -33.79 -3.12 -0.12
N GLY A 38 -33.20 -3.30 -1.31
CA GLY A 38 -32.44 -2.26 -2.03
C GLY A 38 -31.02 -2.04 -1.57
N LYS A 39 -30.53 -2.74 -0.53
CA LYS A 39 -29.16 -2.65 -0.03
C LYS A 39 -28.31 -3.77 -0.60
N LEU A 40 -27.11 -3.45 -1.06
CA LEU A 40 -26.18 -4.44 -1.58
C LEU A 40 -25.71 -5.38 -0.47
N ALA A 41 -25.61 -6.66 -0.81
CA ALA A 41 -25.21 -7.74 0.07
C ALA A 41 -24.39 -8.80 -0.68
N GLN A 42 -23.69 -9.65 0.05
CA GLN A 42 -22.92 -10.76 -0.51
C GLN A 42 -23.18 -12.05 0.29
N VAL A 43 -23.20 -13.17 -0.39
CA VAL A 43 -23.29 -14.49 0.25
C VAL A 43 -21.98 -14.81 0.94
N VAL A 44 -22.02 -14.95 2.27
CA VAL A 44 -20.81 -15.25 3.09
C VAL A 44 -20.82 -16.65 3.68
N LYS A 45 -21.98 -17.32 3.66
CA LYS A 45 -22.09 -18.68 4.20
C LYS A 45 -23.27 -19.43 3.61
N ILE A 46 -23.05 -20.69 3.24
CA ILE A 46 -24.11 -21.61 2.79
C ILE A 46 -24.06 -22.87 3.65
N MET A 47 -25.16 -23.22 4.29
CA MET A 47 -25.32 -24.46 5.08
C MET A 47 -26.59 -25.18 4.64
N GLY A 48 -26.46 -26.09 3.69
CA GLY A 48 -27.62 -26.72 3.03
C GLY A 48 -28.43 -25.68 2.28
N GLU A 49 -29.69 -25.47 2.66
CA GLU A 49 -30.55 -24.42 2.09
C GLU A 49 -30.44 -23.09 2.83
N ASN A 50 -29.81 -23.05 4.01
CA ASN A 50 -29.66 -21.81 4.77
C ASN A 50 -28.49 -20.99 4.19
N VAL A 51 -28.81 -19.83 3.64
CA VAL A 51 -27.88 -18.88 3.05
C VAL A 51 -27.80 -17.67 3.96
N THR A 52 -26.58 -17.29 4.35
CA THR A 52 -26.32 -16.06 5.11
C THR A 52 -25.71 -15.03 4.18
N LEU A 53 -26.37 -13.87 4.12
CA LEU A 53 -25.93 -12.69 3.39
C LEU A 53 -25.35 -11.68 4.36
N GLN A 54 -24.23 -11.10 4.01
CA GLN A 54 -23.70 -9.91 4.65
C GLN A 54 -24.24 -8.68 3.91
N VAL A 55 -24.93 -7.79 4.62
CA VAL A 55 -25.44 -6.54 4.05
C VAL A 55 -24.41 -5.44 4.32
N PHE A 56 -23.82 -4.90 3.26
CA PHE A 56 -22.70 -3.94 3.39
C PHE A 56 -23.13 -2.64 4.11
N ALA A 57 -24.28 -2.09 3.77
CA ALA A 57 -24.82 -0.88 4.41
C ALA A 57 -25.52 -1.13 5.77
N GLY A 58 -25.38 -2.34 6.34
CA GLY A 58 -26.10 -2.71 7.56
C GLY A 58 -27.57 -3.05 7.31
N THR A 59 -28.21 -3.63 8.34
CA THR A 59 -29.58 -4.16 8.25
C THR A 59 -30.66 -3.25 8.79
N GLU A 60 -30.31 -2.03 9.20
CA GLU A 60 -31.26 -1.05 9.70
C GLU A 60 -32.33 -0.76 8.65
N GLY A 61 -33.59 -0.82 9.07
CA GLY A 61 -34.78 -0.61 8.19
C GLY A 61 -35.13 -1.82 7.33
N LEU A 62 -34.47 -2.96 7.43
CA LEU A 62 -34.89 -4.21 6.81
C LEU A 62 -35.94 -4.91 7.68
N ALA A 63 -36.93 -5.52 7.02
CA ALA A 63 -37.96 -6.34 7.63
C ALA A 63 -37.85 -7.79 7.14
N THR A 64 -38.46 -8.73 7.85
CA THR A 64 -38.44 -10.16 7.50
C THR A 64 -39.12 -10.50 6.18
N ASP A 65 -39.87 -9.57 5.64
CA ASP A 65 -40.52 -9.60 4.32
C ASP A 65 -39.83 -8.74 3.26
N SER A 66 -38.66 -8.16 3.59
CA SER A 66 -37.85 -7.44 2.61
C SER A 66 -37.48 -8.35 1.45
N GLU A 67 -37.54 -7.80 0.24
CA GLU A 67 -37.14 -8.53 -0.96
C GLU A 67 -35.59 -8.82 -0.97
N VAL A 68 -35.26 -10.05 -1.28
CA VAL A 68 -33.88 -10.51 -1.50
C VAL A 68 -33.72 -10.96 -2.95
N VAL A 69 -32.89 -10.26 -3.70
CA VAL A 69 -32.60 -10.55 -5.10
C VAL A 69 -31.17 -11.05 -5.23
N PHE A 70 -30.98 -12.29 -5.65
CA PHE A 70 -29.68 -12.84 -5.98
C PHE A 70 -29.32 -12.53 -7.44
N HIS A 71 -28.10 -12.06 -7.68
CA HIS A 71 -27.66 -11.63 -9.01
C HIS A 71 -27.08 -12.75 -9.86
N GLY A 72 -26.81 -13.93 -9.27
CA GLY A 72 -26.27 -15.11 -9.97
C GLY A 72 -24.77 -15.01 -10.28
N GLU A 73 -24.08 -13.98 -9.78
CA GLU A 73 -22.68 -13.76 -10.04
C GLU A 73 -21.99 -13.05 -8.87
N PRO A 74 -20.68 -13.27 -8.69
CA PRO A 74 -19.89 -12.55 -7.67
C PRO A 74 -19.69 -11.09 -8.09
N PRO A 75 -19.12 -10.24 -7.18
CA PRO A 75 -18.73 -8.89 -7.51
C PRO A 75 -17.77 -8.82 -8.70
N LYS A 76 -18.00 -7.91 -9.61
CA LYS A 76 -17.19 -7.73 -10.82
C LYS A 76 -16.78 -6.28 -11.02
N LEU A 77 -15.57 -6.08 -11.54
CA LEU A 77 -15.11 -4.81 -12.07
C LEU A 77 -15.10 -4.87 -13.60
N ARG A 78 -15.63 -3.85 -14.26
CA ARG A 78 -15.42 -3.65 -15.69
C ARG A 78 -14.05 -3.02 -15.91
N VAL A 79 -13.20 -3.70 -16.68
CA VAL A 79 -11.83 -3.26 -16.93
C VAL A 79 -11.67 -2.78 -18.37
N SER A 80 -11.05 -1.62 -18.50
CA SER A 80 -10.60 -1.03 -19.76
C SER A 80 -9.60 0.10 -19.48
N ASP A 81 -8.99 0.64 -20.51
CA ASP A 81 -8.08 1.78 -20.40
C ASP A 81 -8.79 3.03 -19.83
N ASN A 82 -10.12 3.11 -19.96
CA ASN A 82 -10.96 4.20 -19.42
C ASN A 82 -11.11 4.19 -17.88
N LEU A 83 -10.50 3.24 -17.18
CA LEU A 83 -10.37 3.31 -15.73
C LEU A 83 -9.42 4.45 -15.30
N ALA A 84 -8.40 4.74 -16.11
CA ALA A 84 -7.43 5.79 -15.80
C ALA A 84 -8.09 7.17 -15.81
N GLY A 85 -7.65 8.02 -14.90
CA GLY A 85 -8.18 9.38 -14.74
C GLY A 85 -9.41 9.50 -13.85
N ARG A 86 -9.87 8.43 -13.21
CA ARG A 86 -11.17 8.41 -12.55
C ARG A 86 -11.10 7.95 -11.10
N PHE A 87 -12.07 8.43 -10.33
CA PHE A 87 -12.34 8.00 -8.96
C PHE A 87 -13.59 7.13 -8.91
N PHE A 88 -13.48 5.99 -8.25
CA PHE A 88 -14.55 5.01 -8.09
C PHE A 88 -14.85 4.78 -6.60
N ASN A 89 -16.08 4.41 -6.30
CA ASN A 89 -16.45 3.88 -4.99
C ASN A 89 -15.97 2.42 -4.83
N ALA A 90 -16.25 1.81 -3.68
CA ALA A 90 -15.90 0.43 -3.37
C ALA A 90 -16.57 -0.62 -4.29
N TYR A 91 -17.54 -0.24 -5.09
CA TYR A 91 -18.25 -1.11 -6.04
C TYR A 91 -17.78 -0.92 -7.49
N GLY A 92 -16.79 -0.05 -7.73
CA GLY A 92 -16.30 0.27 -9.06
C GLY A 92 -17.21 1.22 -9.84
N GLU A 93 -18.12 1.94 -9.16
CA GLU A 93 -18.95 2.97 -9.76
C GLU A 93 -18.25 4.34 -9.70
N PRO A 94 -18.28 5.14 -10.78
CA PRO A 94 -17.65 6.46 -10.80
C PRO A 94 -18.26 7.41 -9.76
N LEU A 95 -17.41 8.06 -8.96
CA LEU A 95 -17.85 9.01 -7.93
C LEU A 95 -18.33 10.35 -8.51
N GLU A 96 -17.86 10.72 -9.69
CA GLU A 96 -18.15 12.04 -10.29
C GLU A 96 -19.29 12.02 -11.31
N GLY A 97 -20.12 10.96 -11.31
CA GLY A 97 -21.30 10.88 -12.17
C GLY A 97 -20.96 10.79 -13.67
N GLY A 98 -19.90 10.06 -14.02
CA GLY A 98 -19.53 9.79 -15.41
C GLY A 98 -20.23 8.55 -15.97
N GLU A 99 -20.03 8.30 -17.28
CA GLU A 99 -20.48 7.08 -17.94
C GLU A 99 -19.86 5.84 -17.26
N ILE A 100 -20.65 4.77 -17.17
CA ILE A 100 -20.18 3.47 -16.70
C ILE A 100 -19.01 3.04 -17.59
N VAL A 101 -17.94 2.52 -16.98
CA VAL A 101 -16.79 2.01 -17.73
C VAL A 101 -17.26 0.87 -18.64
N GLU A 102 -17.13 1.06 -19.94
CA GLU A 102 -17.33 -0.02 -20.91
C GLU A 102 -16.08 -0.91 -20.96
N GLY A 103 -16.26 -2.21 -20.89
CA GLY A 103 -15.15 -3.16 -20.91
C GLY A 103 -15.54 -4.56 -20.46
N GLU A 104 -14.55 -5.44 -20.41
CA GLU A 104 -14.71 -6.81 -19.92
C GLU A 104 -15.05 -6.79 -18.42
N ALA A 105 -16.06 -7.56 -18.02
CA ALA A 105 -16.39 -7.72 -16.61
C ALA A 105 -15.57 -8.85 -16.00
N ARG A 106 -14.74 -8.54 -15.00
CA ARG A 106 -13.86 -9.48 -14.27
C ARG A 106 -14.31 -9.63 -12.85
N GLU A 107 -14.31 -10.86 -12.36
CA GLU A 107 -14.55 -11.14 -10.95
C GLU A 107 -13.41 -10.54 -10.11
N ILE A 108 -13.77 -9.81 -9.04
CA ILE A 108 -12.79 -9.29 -8.10
C ILE A 108 -12.34 -10.38 -7.13
N GLY A 109 -11.18 -10.18 -6.50
CA GLY A 109 -10.65 -11.15 -5.53
C GLY A 109 -10.30 -12.52 -6.13
N GLY A 110 -10.16 -12.64 -7.46
CA GLY A 110 -9.76 -13.86 -8.14
C GLY A 110 -8.39 -14.40 -7.69
N PRO A 111 -7.97 -15.59 -8.14
CA PRO A 111 -6.72 -16.21 -7.71
C PRO A 111 -5.50 -15.38 -8.12
N THR A 112 -4.41 -15.54 -7.39
CA THR A 112 -3.12 -14.94 -7.74
C THR A 112 -2.56 -15.56 -9.03
N VAL A 113 -1.68 -14.83 -9.73
CA VAL A 113 -1.00 -15.36 -10.91
C VAL A 113 -0.21 -16.61 -10.53
N ASN A 114 -0.38 -17.67 -11.32
CA ASN A 114 0.29 -18.95 -11.09
C ASN A 114 1.83 -18.74 -10.96
N PRO A 115 2.49 -19.31 -9.94
CA PRO A 115 3.93 -19.18 -9.70
C PRO A 115 4.79 -19.50 -10.94
N PHE A 116 4.43 -20.47 -11.77
CA PHE A 116 5.16 -20.79 -13.00
C PHE A 116 5.13 -19.67 -14.07
N ARG A 117 4.21 -18.74 -13.94
CA ARG A 117 4.11 -17.55 -14.82
C ARG A 117 4.81 -16.34 -14.26
N ARG A 118 5.43 -16.43 -13.08
CA ARG A 118 6.16 -15.36 -12.43
C ARG A 118 7.65 -15.44 -12.76
N ILE A 119 8.31 -14.30 -12.84
CA ILE A 119 9.77 -14.24 -12.93
C ILE A 119 10.34 -13.52 -11.72
N GLN A 120 11.65 -13.69 -11.50
CA GLN A 120 12.33 -12.99 -10.42
C GLN A 120 12.34 -11.48 -10.70
N PRO A 121 12.00 -10.65 -9.71
CA PRO A 121 12.11 -9.20 -9.80
C PRO A 121 13.51 -8.75 -10.20
N SER A 122 13.62 -7.83 -11.17
CA SER A 122 14.90 -7.39 -11.71
C SER A 122 14.97 -5.90 -12.06
N GLU A 123 13.86 -5.20 -11.96
CA GLU A 123 13.75 -3.77 -12.24
C GLU A 123 13.43 -3.00 -10.96
N LEU A 124 13.79 -1.73 -10.90
CA LEU A 124 13.44 -0.87 -9.76
C LEU A 124 12.22 0.01 -10.08
N ILE A 125 11.50 0.39 -9.03
CA ILE A 125 10.56 1.50 -9.07
C ILE A 125 11.16 2.62 -8.20
N ALA A 126 11.65 3.69 -8.84
CA ALA A 126 12.02 4.90 -8.12
C ALA A 126 10.74 5.58 -7.63
N THR A 127 10.62 5.79 -6.33
CA THR A 127 9.46 6.43 -5.71
C THR A 127 9.48 7.93 -5.85
N GLY A 128 10.66 8.51 -6.07
CA GLY A 128 10.91 9.94 -6.09
C GLY A 128 11.04 10.55 -4.69
N ILE A 129 11.07 9.73 -3.64
CA ILE A 129 11.37 10.15 -2.27
C ILE A 129 12.76 9.66 -1.90
N ALA A 130 13.70 10.59 -1.68
CA ALA A 130 15.12 10.25 -1.50
C ALA A 130 15.36 9.27 -0.34
N GLY A 131 14.68 9.43 0.79
CA GLY A 131 14.83 8.54 1.94
C GLY A 131 14.41 7.09 1.68
N ILE A 132 13.47 6.87 0.77
CA ILE A 132 13.09 5.53 0.32
C ILE A 132 14.11 5.03 -0.70
N ASP A 133 14.34 5.80 -1.76
CA ASP A 133 15.11 5.35 -2.92
C ASP A 133 16.59 5.11 -2.59
N LEU A 134 17.18 5.87 -1.63
CA LEU A 134 18.56 5.71 -1.19
C LEU A 134 18.75 4.45 -0.35
N ASN A 135 17.93 4.28 0.69
CA ASN A 135 18.17 3.25 1.72
C ASN A 135 17.37 1.97 1.48
N ASN A 136 16.21 2.07 0.83
CA ASN A 136 15.23 1.00 0.75
C ASN A 136 14.61 0.90 -0.65
N THR A 137 15.44 1.04 -1.69
CA THR A 137 15.03 0.98 -3.10
C THR A 137 14.01 -0.14 -3.35
N ILE A 138 12.87 0.23 -3.93
CA ILE A 138 11.77 -0.70 -4.21
C ILE A 138 11.98 -1.39 -5.56
N VAL A 139 11.62 -2.67 -5.60
CA VAL A 139 11.78 -3.53 -6.78
C VAL A 139 10.41 -3.84 -7.36
N THR A 140 10.31 -3.92 -8.69
CA THR A 140 9.07 -4.32 -9.36
C THR A 140 8.58 -5.69 -8.88
N GLY A 141 7.29 -5.82 -8.64
CA GLY A 141 6.72 -7.05 -8.09
C GLY A 141 6.90 -7.25 -6.58
N GLN A 142 7.47 -6.27 -5.88
CA GLN A 142 7.63 -6.29 -4.42
C GLN A 142 6.33 -5.86 -3.72
N LYS A 143 6.08 -6.45 -2.56
CA LYS A 143 5.08 -6.00 -1.59
C LYS A 143 5.77 -5.51 -0.34
N ILE A 144 5.49 -4.28 0.06
CA ILE A 144 6.14 -3.64 1.21
C ILE A 144 5.14 -2.78 2.00
N PRO A 145 5.05 -2.96 3.33
CA PRO A 145 4.24 -2.11 4.18
C PRO A 145 4.94 -0.78 4.46
N PHE A 146 4.13 0.23 4.67
CA PHE A 146 4.53 1.55 5.09
C PHE A 146 3.93 1.82 6.48
N PHE A 147 4.74 1.64 7.52
CA PHE A 147 4.32 1.82 8.90
C PHE A 147 4.41 3.29 9.31
N ALA A 148 3.34 3.80 9.89
CA ALA A 148 3.24 5.17 10.34
C ALA A 148 2.34 5.26 11.59
N ASP A 149 2.59 6.24 12.44
CA ASP A 149 1.62 6.58 13.48
C ASP A 149 0.43 7.35 12.86
N PRO A 150 -0.77 7.30 13.45
CA PRO A 150 -1.98 7.88 12.85
C PRO A 150 -1.92 9.39 12.62
N ASP A 151 -1.07 10.11 13.36
CA ASP A 151 -0.87 11.56 13.25
C ASP A 151 0.19 11.96 12.20
N GLN A 152 0.87 10.97 11.61
CA GLN A 152 1.89 11.25 10.59
C GLN A 152 1.26 11.40 9.18
N PRO A 153 1.90 12.17 8.29
CA PRO A 153 1.34 12.52 6.98
C PRO A 153 1.50 11.41 5.92
N TYR A 154 1.17 10.17 6.26
CA TYR A 154 1.35 9.02 5.36
C TYR A 154 0.56 9.15 4.05
N ASN A 155 -0.63 9.75 4.07
CA ASN A 155 -1.41 10.02 2.85
C ASN A 155 -0.71 11.03 1.93
N ALA A 156 -0.03 12.04 2.50
CA ALA A 156 0.79 12.96 1.71
C ALA A 156 1.99 12.26 1.08
N VAL A 157 2.61 11.31 1.78
CA VAL A 157 3.67 10.46 1.22
C VAL A 157 3.14 9.62 0.06
N MET A 158 1.97 8.97 0.22
CA MET A 158 1.35 8.17 -0.84
C MET A 158 1.01 9.03 -2.07
N ALA A 159 0.49 10.24 -1.88
CA ALA A 159 0.22 11.16 -2.97
C ALA A 159 1.50 11.58 -3.71
N ASN A 160 2.58 11.89 -2.98
CA ASN A 160 3.89 12.19 -3.57
C ASN A 160 4.45 11.00 -4.36
N VAL A 161 4.37 9.79 -3.82
CA VAL A 161 4.77 8.57 -4.54
C VAL A 161 3.93 8.40 -5.81
N ALA A 162 2.60 8.56 -5.74
CA ALA A 162 1.72 8.48 -6.90
C ALA A 162 2.14 9.45 -8.03
N LEU A 163 2.53 10.68 -7.68
CA LEU A 163 2.95 11.68 -8.67
C LEU A 163 4.32 11.41 -9.29
N ARG A 164 5.25 10.81 -8.53
CA ARG A 164 6.69 10.78 -8.89
C ARG A 164 7.19 9.41 -9.27
N ALA A 165 6.54 8.35 -8.81
CA ALA A 165 6.98 6.99 -9.07
C ALA A 165 7.09 6.69 -10.56
N LYS A 166 8.17 6.00 -10.93
CA LYS A 166 8.44 5.56 -12.31
C LYS A 166 7.71 4.26 -12.61
N ALA A 167 6.39 4.35 -12.68
CA ALA A 167 5.48 3.27 -13.07
C ALA A 167 4.55 3.76 -14.18
N ASP A 168 4.06 2.85 -15.02
CA ASP A 168 3.17 3.19 -16.13
C ASP A 168 1.77 3.55 -15.63
N LYS A 169 1.27 2.80 -14.65
CA LYS A 169 -0.01 3.06 -13.97
C LYS A 169 0.16 3.06 -12.46
N ILE A 170 -0.61 3.92 -11.82
CA ILE A 170 -0.73 4.00 -10.36
C ILE A 170 -2.17 3.68 -9.99
N ILE A 171 -2.37 2.80 -9.03
CA ILE A 171 -3.71 2.49 -8.54
C ILE A 171 -3.76 2.80 -7.04
N LEU A 172 -4.63 3.72 -6.67
CA LEU A 172 -4.90 4.08 -5.29
C LEU A 172 -6.10 3.28 -4.78
N GLY A 173 -5.92 2.54 -3.69
CA GLY A 173 -6.99 1.93 -2.91
C GLY A 173 -7.10 2.62 -1.56
N GLY A 174 -8.04 3.53 -1.43
CA GLY A 174 -8.29 4.29 -0.19
C GLY A 174 -9.38 3.65 0.65
N MET A 175 -9.04 3.25 1.88
CA MET A 175 -9.94 2.55 2.80
C MET A 175 -10.18 3.40 4.04
N GLY A 176 -11.42 3.90 4.20
CA GLY A 176 -11.80 4.74 5.33
C GLY A 176 -11.12 6.10 5.34
N LEU A 177 -10.86 6.69 4.17
CA LEU A 177 -10.32 8.04 4.06
C LEU A 177 -11.26 9.04 4.72
N THR A 178 -10.72 10.04 5.40
CA THR A 178 -11.51 11.21 5.76
C THR A 178 -11.90 11.99 4.49
N ASN A 179 -12.93 12.82 4.57
CA ASN A 179 -13.29 13.67 3.44
C ASN A 179 -12.15 14.60 3.04
N ASP A 180 -11.39 15.09 4.01
CA ASP A 180 -10.22 15.95 3.78
C ASP A 180 -9.11 15.20 3.05
N ASP A 181 -8.81 13.94 3.43
CA ASP A 181 -7.85 13.10 2.72
C ASP A 181 -8.28 12.80 1.29
N PHE A 182 -9.56 12.49 1.09
CA PHE A 182 -10.09 12.25 -0.25
C PHE A 182 -9.94 13.49 -1.14
N LEU A 183 -10.36 14.66 -0.65
CA LEU A 183 -10.23 15.94 -1.36
C LEU A 183 -8.75 16.31 -1.59
N TYR A 184 -7.88 15.97 -0.64
CA TYR A 184 -6.44 16.17 -0.80
C TYR A 184 -5.89 15.34 -1.96
N PHE A 185 -6.13 14.02 -2.00
CA PHE A 185 -5.69 13.17 -3.12
C PHE A 185 -6.23 13.69 -4.46
N LYS A 186 -7.53 14.00 -4.51
CA LYS A 186 -8.17 14.52 -5.71
C LYS A 186 -7.49 15.81 -6.19
N SER A 187 -7.36 16.81 -5.33
CA SER A 187 -6.77 18.10 -5.67
C SER A 187 -5.30 17.98 -6.10
N VAL A 188 -4.52 17.13 -5.43
CA VAL A 188 -3.11 16.90 -5.77
C VAL A 188 -2.97 16.26 -7.14
N PHE A 189 -3.78 15.26 -7.47
CA PHE A 189 -3.72 14.57 -8.76
C PHE A 189 -4.20 15.45 -9.92
N GLU A 190 -5.27 16.22 -9.72
CA GLU A 190 -5.81 17.19 -10.70
C GLU A 190 -4.80 18.30 -10.99
N ASN A 191 -4.28 18.95 -9.93
CA ASN A 191 -3.34 20.06 -10.05
C ASN A 191 -2.01 19.66 -10.71
N ALA A 192 -1.57 18.43 -10.50
CA ALA A 192 -0.35 17.91 -11.13
C ALA A 192 -0.57 17.43 -12.58
N GLY A 193 -1.80 17.38 -13.07
CA GLY A 193 -2.11 16.83 -14.40
C GLY A 193 -1.73 15.35 -14.54
N ALA A 194 -1.76 14.59 -13.45
CA ALA A 194 -1.28 13.21 -13.40
C ALA A 194 -2.41 12.17 -13.51
N LEU A 195 -3.66 12.61 -13.67
CA LEU A 195 -4.83 11.74 -13.67
C LEU A 195 -4.74 10.63 -14.72
N ASP A 196 -4.24 10.91 -15.93
CA ASP A 196 -4.20 9.95 -17.05
C ASP A 196 -3.53 8.59 -16.73
N ARG A 197 -2.73 8.55 -15.68
CA ARG A 197 -2.07 7.31 -15.23
C ARG A 197 -2.54 6.81 -13.87
N ILE A 198 -3.50 7.49 -13.23
CA ILE A 198 -3.97 7.16 -11.88
C ILE A 198 -5.40 6.62 -11.96
N VAL A 199 -5.65 5.51 -11.28
CA VAL A 199 -6.98 4.92 -11.03
C VAL A 199 -7.19 4.93 -9.52
N SER A 200 -8.33 5.40 -9.03
CA SER A 200 -8.59 5.48 -7.60
C SER A 200 -9.88 4.77 -7.21
N PHE A 201 -9.80 3.82 -6.29
CA PHE A 201 -10.96 3.20 -5.62
C PHE A 201 -10.99 3.67 -4.18
N VAL A 202 -12.11 4.27 -3.75
CA VAL A 202 -12.16 4.97 -2.47
C VAL A 202 -13.39 4.59 -1.67
N ASN A 203 -13.18 4.26 -0.41
CA ASN A 203 -14.18 4.24 0.64
C ASN A 203 -13.82 5.33 1.66
N THR A 204 -14.76 6.19 1.98
CA THR A 204 -14.58 7.25 2.98
C THR A 204 -15.12 6.85 4.34
N THR A 205 -14.88 7.66 5.36
CA THR A 205 -15.45 7.48 6.71
C THR A 205 -16.98 7.60 6.75
N GLU A 206 -17.57 8.23 5.74
CA GLU A 206 -19.04 8.35 5.61
C GLU A 206 -19.68 7.07 5.06
N ASN A 207 -18.89 6.22 4.39
CA ASN A 207 -19.35 4.95 3.85
C ASN A 207 -19.33 3.84 4.90
N PRO A 208 -20.16 2.80 4.74
CA PRO A 208 -20.13 1.64 5.62
C PRO A 208 -18.73 1.01 5.71
N PRO A 209 -18.22 0.72 6.94
CA PRO A 209 -16.88 0.16 7.10
C PRO A 209 -16.65 -1.17 6.35
N VAL A 210 -17.69 -1.96 6.15
CA VAL A 210 -17.60 -3.26 5.47
C VAL A 210 -17.24 -3.12 4.00
N GLU A 211 -17.59 -2.01 3.36
CA GLU A 211 -17.23 -1.72 1.96
C GLU A 211 -15.72 -1.61 1.76
N ARG A 212 -14.95 -1.31 2.83
CA ARG A 212 -13.47 -1.29 2.79
C ARG A 212 -12.88 -2.60 2.30
N LEU A 213 -13.58 -3.72 2.55
CA LEU A 213 -13.12 -5.05 2.16
C LEU A 213 -13.06 -5.25 0.65
N LEU A 214 -13.88 -4.51 -0.11
CA LEU A 214 -13.93 -4.58 -1.57
C LEU A 214 -12.84 -3.74 -2.25
N VAL A 215 -12.36 -2.68 -1.59
CA VAL A 215 -11.43 -1.71 -2.19
C VAL A 215 -10.12 -2.34 -2.66
N PRO A 216 -9.40 -3.16 -1.86
CA PRO A 216 -8.18 -3.81 -2.33
C PRO A 216 -8.44 -4.78 -3.49
N ASP A 217 -9.54 -5.51 -3.48
CA ASP A 217 -9.89 -6.44 -4.55
C ASP A 217 -10.20 -5.70 -5.86
N MET A 218 -10.89 -4.55 -5.80
CA MET A 218 -11.14 -3.68 -6.97
C MET A 218 -9.82 -3.12 -7.52
N ALA A 219 -8.96 -2.56 -6.64
CA ALA A 219 -7.68 -2.00 -7.01
C ALA A 219 -6.76 -3.04 -7.67
N LEU A 220 -6.68 -4.23 -7.09
CA LEU A 220 -5.84 -5.31 -7.61
C LEU A 220 -6.39 -5.94 -8.89
N THR A 221 -7.71 -6.01 -9.06
CA THR A 221 -8.31 -6.47 -10.33
C THR A 221 -8.00 -5.49 -11.47
N ALA A 222 -8.05 -4.18 -11.20
CA ALA A 222 -7.59 -3.17 -12.17
C ALA A 222 -6.09 -3.30 -12.44
N ALA A 223 -5.27 -3.55 -11.40
CA ALA A 223 -3.83 -3.76 -11.55
C ALA A 223 -3.51 -4.98 -12.41
N GLU A 224 -4.23 -6.08 -12.22
CA GLU A 224 -4.08 -7.30 -13.04
C GLU A 224 -4.38 -7.02 -14.52
N TYR A 225 -5.40 -6.22 -14.83
CA TYR A 225 -5.70 -5.84 -16.20
C TYR A 225 -4.51 -5.12 -16.86
N PHE A 226 -3.97 -4.08 -16.23
CA PHE A 226 -2.85 -3.32 -16.78
C PHE A 226 -1.55 -4.14 -16.82
N ALA A 227 -1.26 -4.91 -15.78
CA ALA A 227 -0.01 -5.66 -15.72
C ALA A 227 -0.02 -6.95 -16.57
N VAL A 228 -1.09 -7.75 -16.49
CA VAL A 228 -1.14 -9.07 -17.14
C VAL A 228 -1.49 -8.93 -18.61
N ASP A 229 -2.49 -8.11 -18.95
CA ASP A 229 -2.98 -8.03 -20.33
C ASP A 229 -2.23 -6.98 -21.15
N LYS A 230 -1.87 -5.85 -20.54
CA LYS A 230 -1.18 -4.74 -21.23
C LYS A 230 0.35 -4.81 -21.07
N GLY A 231 0.87 -5.56 -20.11
CA GLY A 231 2.31 -5.64 -19.84
C GLY A 231 2.90 -4.39 -19.18
N GLU A 232 2.07 -3.62 -18.51
CA GLU A 232 2.46 -2.37 -17.86
C GLU A 232 3.03 -2.59 -16.44
N LYS A 233 3.91 -1.69 -16.01
CA LYS A 233 4.41 -1.64 -14.64
C LYS A 233 3.41 -0.88 -13.79
N VAL A 234 2.71 -1.59 -12.92
CA VAL A 234 1.67 -1.03 -12.05
C VAL A 234 2.16 -0.93 -10.62
N LEU A 235 2.00 0.25 -10.03
CA LEU A 235 2.21 0.48 -8.61
C LEU A 235 0.85 0.65 -7.93
N VAL A 236 0.54 -0.23 -6.98
CA VAL A 236 -0.67 -0.19 -6.17
C VAL A 236 -0.34 0.42 -4.81
N LEU A 237 -1.05 1.47 -4.44
CA LEU A 237 -0.95 2.17 -3.17
C LEU A 237 -2.21 1.90 -2.37
N LEU A 238 -2.10 1.16 -1.26
CA LEU A 238 -3.22 0.85 -0.38
C LEU A 238 -3.10 1.67 0.91
N THR A 239 -4.13 2.40 1.28
CA THR A 239 -4.19 3.21 2.50
C THR A 239 -5.61 3.26 3.06
N ASP A 240 -5.93 2.76 4.25
CA ASP A 240 -5.08 2.19 5.29
C ASP A 240 -5.44 0.72 5.54
N MET A 241 -4.46 -0.16 5.61
CA MET A 241 -4.67 -1.60 5.84
C MET A 241 -5.09 -1.91 7.27
N THR A 242 -4.82 -1.03 8.23
CA THR A 242 -5.36 -1.15 9.59
C THR A 242 -6.87 -0.99 9.56
N LEU A 243 -7.39 -0.01 8.83
CA LEU A 243 -8.83 0.19 8.66
C LEU A 243 -9.51 -0.94 7.85
N TYR A 244 -8.76 -1.58 6.93
CA TYR A 244 -9.22 -2.82 6.29
C TYR A 244 -9.35 -3.96 7.31
N ALA A 245 -8.35 -4.17 8.15
CA ALA A 245 -8.37 -5.23 9.17
C ALA A 245 -9.46 -4.99 10.23
N ASP A 246 -9.71 -3.73 10.61
CA ASP A 246 -10.82 -3.36 11.49
C ASP A 246 -12.18 -3.74 10.86
N ALA A 247 -12.34 -3.54 9.55
CA ALA A 247 -13.54 -3.97 8.85
C ALA A 247 -13.69 -5.50 8.86
N LEU A 248 -12.61 -6.27 8.70
CA LEU A 248 -12.63 -7.72 8.87
C LEU A 248 -13.06 -8.13 10.29
N ALA A 249 -12.54 -7.45 11.31
CA ALA A 249 -12.92 -7.72 12.71
C ALA A 249 -14.40 -7.42 12.96
N ILE A 250 -14.93 -6.33 12.41
CA ILE A 250 -16.35 -6.00 12.49
C ILE A 250 -17.21 -7.11 11.89
N VAL A 251 -16.84 -7.63 10.72
CA VAL A 251 -17.55 -8.72 10.05
C VAL A 251 -17.49 -10.01 10.86
N SER A 252 -16.29 -10.40 11.28
CA SER A 252 -16.04 -11.61 12.07
C SER A 252 -16.85 -11.61 13.37
N ASN A 253 -16.85 -10.48 14.09
CA ASN A 253 -17.63 -10.32 15.33
C ASN A 253 -19.14 -10.42 15.09
N ARG A 254 -19.62 -9.92 13.96
CA ARG A 254 -21.06 -10.01 13.59
C ARG A 254 -21.48 -11.40 13.15
N MET A 255 -20.52 -12.24 12.79
CA MET A 255 -20.73 -13.67 12.46
C MET A 255 -20.48 -14.60 13.66
N ASP A 256 -20.37 -14.05 14.88
CA ASP A 256 -20.09 -14.79 16.12
C ASP A 256 -18.83 -15.67 16.04
N GLN A 257 -17.85 -15.26 15.25
CA GLN A 257 -16.57 -15.97 15.19
C GLN A 257 -15.72 -15.63 16.41
N ILE A 258 -15.01 -16.64 16.94
CA ILE A 258 -14.13 -16.44 18.09
C ILE A 258 -12.93 -15.60 17.65
N PRO A 259 -12.69 -14.43 18.28
CA PRO A 259 -11.55 -13.60 17.95
C PRO A 259 -10.23 -14.25 18.35
N SER A 260 -9.17 -13.95 17.60
CA SER A 260 -7.80 -14.33 17.86
C SER A 260 -7.04 -13.21 18.60
N LYS A 261 -5.71 -13.14 18.43
CA LYS A 261 -4.84 -12.10 19.00
C LYS A 261 -5.37 -10.70 18.68
N ASP A 262 -5.35 -9.80 19.67
CA ASP A 262 -5.75 -8.39 19.57
C ASP A 262 -7.19 -8.19 19.05
N SER A 263 -8.08 -9.12 19.37
CA SER A 263 -9.49 -9.12 18.91
C SER A 263 -9.69 -9.22 17.39
N MET A 264 -8.64 -9.59 16.65
CA MET A 264 -8.69 -9.77 15.20
C MET A 264 -9.26 -11.15 14.83
N PRO A 265 -9.84 -11.30 13.61
CA PRO A 265 -10.32 -12.59 13.15
C PRO A 265 -9.17 -13.58 12.93
N GLY A 266 -9.44 -14.87 13.14
CA GLY A 266 -8.45 -15.93 12.90
C GLY A 266 -7.99 -16.02 11.44
N SER A 267 -8.75 -15.48 10.50
CA SER A 267 -8.44 -15.42 9.06
C SER A 267 -7.52 -14.26 8.68
N LEU A 268 -7.19 -13.33 9.59
CA LEU A 268 -6.46 -12.09 9.27
C LEU A 268 -5.21 -12.34 8.41
N TYR A 269 -4.40 -13.35 8.77
CA TYR A 269 -3.19 -13.67 8.01
C TYR A 269 -3.52 -14.07 6.56
N SER A 270 -4.50 -14.96 6.37
CA SER A 270 -4.89 -15.44 5.04
C SER A 270 -5.54 -14.34 4.19
N ASP A 271 -6.32 -13.45 4.81
CA ASP A 271 -6.95 -12.33 4.12
C ASP A 271 -5.92 -11.31 3.65
N LEU A 272 -4.98 -10.93 4.52
CA LEU A 272 -3.85 -10.08 4.15
C LEU A 272 -2.96 -10.75 3.09
N ALA A 273 -2.63 -12.04 3.26
CA ALA A 273 -1.81 -12.77 2.30
C ALA A 273 -2.45 -12.81 0.91
N LYS A 274 -3.77 -13.02 0.81
CA LYS A 274 -4.51 -13.00 -0.46
C LYS A 274 -4.30 -11.68 -1.23
N ILE A 275 -4.29 -10.55 -0.53
CA ILE A 275 -4.05 -9.22 -1.12
C ILE A 275 -2.58 -9.08 -1.53
N TYR A 276 -1.65 -9.29 -0.62
CA TYR A 276 -0.22 -9.05 -0.87
C TYR A 276 0.39 -10.03 -1.89
N GLU A 277 -0.09 -11.27 -1.98
CA GLU A 277 0.37 -12.26 -2.95
C GLU A 277 -0.01 -11.95 -4.41
N LYS A 278 -0.82 -10.91 -4.66
CA LYS A 278 -1.06 -10.34 -5.98
C LYS A 278 0.17 -9.61 -6.55
N ALA A 279 1.12 -9.19 -5.71
CA ALA A 279 2.38 -8.60 -6.17
C ALA A 279 3.17 -9.61 -7.03
N VAL A 280 3.61 -9.17 -8.21
CA VAL A 280 4.21 -10.07 -9.20
C VAL A 280 5.06 -9.32 -10.24
N GLN A 281 6.12 -9.97 -10.72
CA GLN A 281 6.83 -9.60 -11.95
C GLN A 281 6.52 -10.66 -13.00
N LEU A 282 6.18 -10.22 -14.22
CA LEU A 282 5.73 -11.08 -15.33
C LEU A 282 6.74 -11.10 -16.49
N PRO A 283 6.80 -12.19 -17.26
CA PRO A 283 7.70 -12.30 -18.43
C PRO A 283 7.42 -11.31 -19.55
N ASN A 284 6.17 -10.82 -19.67
CA ASN A 284 5.78 -9.81 -20.66
C ASN A 284 6.25 -8.39 -20.34
N GLY A 285 6.97 -8.20 -19.22
CA GLY A 285 7.42 -6.90 -18.74
C GLY A 285 6.48 -6.25 -17.72
N GLY A 286 5.24 -6.70 -17.63
CA GLY A 286 4.27 -6.22 -16.66
C GLY A 286 4.64 -6.58 -15.22
N SER A 287 4.22 -5.75 -14.29
CA SER A 287 4.41 -6.01 -12.86
C SER A 287 3.33 -5.36 -12.01
N ILE A 288 3.05 -5.97 -10.86
CA ILE A 288 2.23 -5.38 -9.80
C ILE A 288 3.12 -5.23 -8.58
N THR A 289 3.39 -4.00 -8.17
CA THR A 289 4.14 -3.67 -6.96
C THR A 289 3.19 -3.05 -5.97
N ILE A 290 3.26 -3.44 -4.70
CA ILE A 290 2.32 -2.98 -3.67
C ILE A 290 3.06 -2.24 -2.57
N ILE A 291 2.67 -0.99 -2.31
CA ILE A 291 3.02 -0.24 -1.10
C ILE A 291 1.73 -0.07 -0.31
N ALA A 292 1.71 -0.56 0.92
CA ALA A 292 0.50 -0.55 1.72
C ALA A 292 0.75 0.11 3.08
N VAL A 293 0.04 1.20 3.33
CA VAL A 293 0.07 1.87 4.65
C VAL A 293 -0.58 0.96 5.67
N THR A 294 0.07 0.85 6.82
CA THR A 294 -0.47 0.21 8.01
C THR A 294 -0.20 1.13 9.19
N THR A 295 -1.23 1.75 9.74
CA THR A 295 -1.10 2.63 10.90
C THR A 295 -0.88 1.83 12.17
N LEU A 296 -0.01 2.36 13.04
CA LEU A 296 0.40 1.72 14.29
C LEU A 296 -0.31 2.39 15.46
N SER A 297 -0.99 1.63 16.28
CA SER A 297 -1.53 2.15 17.53
C SER A 297 -0.41 2.34 18.56
N GLY A 298 -0.03 3.60 18.83
CA GLY A 298 1.04 3.91 19.77
C GLY A 298 2.42 3.37 19.39
N GLY A 299 2.71 3.23 18.09
CA GLY A 299 3.98 2.71 17.59
C GLY A 299 4.19 1.21 17.79
N ASP A 300 3.14 0.47 18.19
CA ASP A 300 3.23 -0.97 18.49
C ASP A 300 3.23 -1.84 17.24
N ILE A 301 4.42 -2.33 16.87
CA ILE A 301 4.63 -3.26 15.76
C ILE A 301 4.30 -4.72 16.10
N THR A 302 4.04 -5.03 17.37
CA THR A 302 3.71 -6.38 17.83
C THR A 302 2.21 -6.68 17.78
N HIS A 303 1.39 -5.67 17.51
CA HIS A 303 -0.03 -5.85 17.26
C HIS A 303 -0.27 -6.80 16.06
N ALA A 304 -1.36 -7.57 16.08
CA ALA A 304 -1.64 -8.62 15.10
C ALA A 304 -1.56 -8.13 13.63
N ILE A 305 -1.96 -6.90 13.34
CA ILE A 305 -1.99 -6.38 11.96
C ILE A 305 -0.57 -6.14 11.43
N PRO A 306 0.30 -5.29 12.04
CA PRO A 306 1.66 -5.08 11.56
C PRO A 306 2.52 -6.34 11.67
N ASP A 307 2.34 -7.17 12.70
CA ASP A 307 3.06 -8.43 12.88
C ASP A 307 2.80 -9.39 11.70
N ASN A 308 1.54 -9.69 11.39
CA ASN A 308 1.18 -10.52 10.24
C ASN A 308 1.65 -9.91 8.90
N THR A 309 1.53 -8.60 8.75
CA THR A 309 2.00 -7.90 7.54
C THR A 309 3.50 -8.07 7.35
N GLY A 310 4.29 -7.99 8.42
CA GLY A 310 5.75 -8.18 8.40
C GLY A 310 6.18 -9.58 7.96
N TYR A 311 5.39 -10.63 8.27
CA TYR A 311 5.66 -12.00 7.81
C TYR A 311 5.34 -12.22 6.33
N ILE A 312 4.34 -11.53 5.79
CA ILE A 312 3.86 -11.73 4.41
C ILE A 312 4.73 -10.96 3.40
N THR A 313 5.33 -9.84 3.81
CA THR A 313 5.96 -8.86 2.92
C THR A 313 7.48 -8.97 2.85
N GLU A 314 8.11 -8.33 1.83
CA GLU A 314 9.55 -8.37 1.61
C GLU A 314 10.29 -7.14 2.19
N GLY A 315 9.90 -6.71 3.36
CA GLY A 315 10.53 -5.58 4.05
C GLY A 315 9.50 -4.71 4.75
N GLN A 316 9.89 -3.51 5.08
CA GLN A 316 9.06 -2.51 5.75
C GLN A 316 9.66 -1.13 5.62
N LEU A 317 8.83 -0.12 5.54
CA LEU A 317 9.21 1.28 5.64
C LEU A 317 8.56 1.87 6.90
N PHE A 318 9.29 2.73 7.60
CA PHE A 318 8.80 3.42 8.79
C PHE A 318 8.90 4.92 8.63
N LEU A 319 7.84 5.63 8.99
CA LEU A 319 7.92 7.06 9.27
C LEU A 319 8.34 7.30 10.72
N ARG A 320 9.08 8.38 10.93
CA ARG A 320 9.47 8.87 12.24
C ARG A 320 9.50 10.40 12.26
N ASN A 321 8.98 10.96 13.34
CA ASN A 321 9.19 12.38 13.62
C ASN A 321 10.62 12.56 14.12
N ASP A 322 11.43 13.35 13.42
CA ASP A 322 12.80 13.62 13.79
C ASP A 322 12.87 14.85 14.70
N SER A 323 13.26 14.61 15.95
CA SER A 323 13.31 15.66 16.99
C SER A 323 14.34 16.75 16.70
N ASP A 324 15.38 16.43 15.92
CA ASP A 324 16.49 17.35 15.70
C ASP A 324 16.18 18.32 14.55
N THR A 325 15.48 17.86 13.52
CA THR A 325 15.08 18.69 12.36
C THR A 325 13.63 19.18 12.44
N GLY A 326 12.81 18.57 13.29
CA GLY A 326 11.36 18.81 13.36
C GLY A 326 10.59 18.28 12.13
N LYS A 327 11.23 17.49 11.26
CA LYS A 327 10.64 16.93 10.05
C LYS A 327 10.23 15.47 10.24
N VAL A 328 9.32 15.02 9.38
CA VAL A 328 9.01 13.61 9.24
C VAL A 328 10.00 12.98 8.26
N ILE A 329 10.64 11.90 8.67
CA ILE A 329 11.66 11.19 7.90
C ILE A 329 11.30 9.73 7.68
N VAL A 330 11.88 9.12 6.65
CA VAL A 330 11.93 7.66 6.51
C VAL A 330 13.04 7.15 7.41
N ASP A 331 12.68 6.41 8.47
CA ASP A 331 13.63 5.93 9.47
C ASP A 331 14.63 4.92 8.85
N PRO A 332 15.93 5.23 8.78
CA PRO A 332 16.92 4.36 8.14
C PRO A 332 17.25 3.10 8.94
N PHE A 333 16.92 3.05 10.24
CA PHE A 333 17.20 1.89 11.10
C PHE A 333 16.04 0.90 11.13
N ARG A 334 14.80 1.40 11.16
CA ARG A 334 13.60 0.56 11.23
C ARG A 334 13.11 0.14 9.85
N SER A 335 13.55 0.83 8.79
CA SER A 335 13.16 0.51 7.41
C SER A 335 14.10 -0.49 6.77
N LEU A 336 13.54 -1.43 6.00
CA LEU A 336 14.27 -2.48 5.32
C LEU A 336 13.55 -2.88 4.03
N SER A 337 14.26 -2.90 2.91
CA SER A 337 13.82 -3.58 1.68
C SER A 337 14.72 -4.80 1.45
N ARG A 338 14.14 -6.01 1.54
CA ARG A 338 14.91 -7.27 1.38
C ARG A 338 15.34 -7.50 -0.07
N LEU A 339 14.60 -6.96 -1.03
CA LEU A 339 14.86 -7.17 -2.46
C LEU A 339 15.80 -6.12 -3.07
N LYS A 340 16.15 -5.04 -2.37
CA LYS A 340 16.99 -3.95 -2.89
C LYS A 340 18.31 -4.42 -3.50
N GLN A 341 18.90 -5.50 -2.97
CA GLN A 341 20.15 -6.08 -3.47
C GLN A 341 20.08 -6.61 -4.92
N LEU A 342 18.86 -6.82 -5.43
CA LEU A 342 18.66 -7.24 -6.81
C LEU A 342 18.94 -6.10 -7.80
N VAL A 343 18.82 -4.85 -7.38
CA VAL A 343 18.84 -3.66 -8.25
C VAL A 343 19.89 -2.62 -7.91
N ILE A 344 20.24 -2.43 -6.62
CA ILE A 344 21.25 -1.43 -6.23
C ILE A 344 22.63 -1.79 -6.76
N GLY A 345 23.35 -0.80 -7.33
CA GLY A 345 24.64 -0.99 -7.96
C GLY A 345 24.62 -1.73 -9.30
N LYS A 346 23.42 -2.17 -9.77
CA LYS A 346 23.21 -2.86 -11.06
C LYS A 346 22.33 -2.06 -12.00
N LYS A 347 21.20 -1.61 -11.48
CA LYS A 347 20.21 -0.76 -12.17
C LYS A 347 20.28 0.70 -11.70
N THR A 348 21.00 0.93 -10.62
CA THR A 348 21.41 2.23 -10.13
C THR A 348 22.92 2.41 -10.33
N ARG A 349 23.46 3.56 -9.99
CA ARG A 349 24.90 3.85 -10.06
C ARG A 349 25.68 2.83 -9.23
N GLU A 350 26.87 2.41 -9.69
CA GLU A 350 27.68 1.34 -9.09
C GLU A 350 28.06 1.57 -7.63
N ASP A 351 28.23 2.83 -7.24
CA ASP A 351 28.58 3.25 -5.87
C ASP A 351 27.39 3.31 -4.90
N HIS A 352 26.16 3.14 -5.39
CA HIS A 352 24.96 3.23 -4.55
C HIS A 352 25.01 2.36 -3.29
N PRO A 353 25.41 1.07 -3.35
CA PRO A 353 25.50 0.22 -2.14
C PRO A 353 26.48 0.77 -1.10
N GLN A 354 27.60 1.30 -1.54
CA GLN A 354 28.65 1.83 -0.65
C GLN A 354 28.21 3.15 -0.02
N VAL A 355 27.62 4.05 -0.82
CA VAL A 355 27.07 5.33 -0.34
C VAL A 355 25.97 5.07 0.69
N MET A 356 25.02 4.18 0.39
CA MET A 356 23.96 3.79 1.31
C MET A 356 24.54 3.27 2.64
N ASN A 357 25.48 2.32 2.58
CA ASN A 357 26.07 1.73 3.78
C ASN A 357 26.85 2.76 4.60
N ALA A 358 27.58 3.68 3.95
CA ALA A 358 28.29 4.76 4.63
C ALA A 358 27.31 5.72 5.31
N CYS A 359 26.23 6.13 4.64
CA CYS A 359 25.19 6.97 5.24
C CYS A 359 24.61 6.35 6.51
N VAL A 360 24.17 5.08 6.43
CA VAL A 360 23.56 4.38 7.58
C VAL A 360 24.54 4.23 8.73
N ARG A 361 25.81 3.88 8.44
CA ARG A 361 26.86 3.74 9.46
C ARG A 361 27.14 5.08 10.16
N LEU A 362 27.38 6.13 9.39
CA LEU A 362 27.68 7.46 9.96
C LEU A 362 26.47 8.02 10.75
N TYR A 363 25.27 7.71 10.31
CA TYR A 363 24.05 8.05 11.07
C TYR A 363 23.95 7.26 12.38
N ALA A 364 24.39 5.99 12.41
CA ALA A 364 24.49 5.20 13.64
C ALA A 364 25.56 5.76 14.60
N ASP A 365 26.73 6.19 14.06
CA ASP A 365 27.76 6.85 14.85
C ASP A 365 27.24 8.13 15.49
N ALA A 366 26.43 8.92 14.77
CA ALA A 366 25.77 10.11 15.32
C ALA A 366 24.77 9.76 16.43
N ALA A 367 23.99 8.68 16.32
CA ALA A 367 23.09 8.23 17.37
C ALA A 367 23.86 7.86 18.64
N ASN A 368 25.04 7.20 18.50
CA ASN A 368 25.94 6.91 19.60
C ASN A 368 26.52 8.20 20.23
N ALA A 369 26.91 9.18 19.40
CA ALA A 369 27.40 10.48 19.88
C ALA A 369 26.31 11.24 20.66
N LYS A 370 25.04 11.19 20.20
CA LYS A 370 23.90 11.78 20.92
C LYS A 370 23.71 11.13 22.29
N THR A 371 23.77 9.80 22.35
CA THR A 371 23.71 9.05 23.62
C THR A 371 24.85 9.43 24.60
N LYS A 372 26.08 9.64 24.08
CA LYS A 372 27.19 10.12 24.90
C LYS A 372 26.88 11.50 25.49
N LEU A 373 26.38 12.43 24.64
CA LEU A 373 26.03 13.78 25.06
C LEU A 373 24.94 13.77 26.16
N GLU A 374 23.91 12.98 25.97
CA GLU A 374 22.78 12.83 26.92
C GLU A 374 23.25 12.26 28.27
N ASN A 375 24.29 11.41 28.27
CA ASN A 375 24.89 10.86 29.47
C ASN A 375 25.99 11.77 30.08
N GLY A 376 26.20 12.97 29.53
CA GLY A 376 27.13 13.96 30.08
C GLY A 376 28.61 13.68 29.79
N PHE A 377 28.90 12.87 28.75
CA PHE A 377 30.28 12.65 28.28
C PHE A 377 30.70 13.74 27.30
N ASP A 378 32.00 14.07 27.32
CA ASP A 378 32.58 14.95 26.32
C ASP A 378 32.58 14.29 24.93
N LEU A 379 32.29 15.08 23.91
CA LEU A 379 32.30 14.65 22.52
C LEU A 379 33.67 14.84 21.90
N SER A 380 34.11 13.88 21.09
CA SER A 380 35.26 14.06 20.22
C SER A 380 34.90 14.93 19.02
N ASP A 381 35.92 15.46 18.33
CA ASP A 381 35.71 16.20 17.05
C ASP A 381 34.94 15.34 16.02
N TYR A 382 35.20 14.04 15.97
CA TYR A 382 34.45 13.10 15.13
C TYR A 382 32.97 13.00 15.55
N ASP A 383 32.70 12.89 16.85
CA ASP A 383 31.32 12.84 17.37
C ASP A 383 30.55 14.13 16.99
N GLU A 384 31.17 15.30 17.12
CA GLU A 384 30.52 16.58 16.71
C GLU A 384 30.23 16.63 15.21
N ARG A 385 31.16 16.15 14.37
CA ARG A 385 30.99 16.12 12.92
C ARG A 385 29.91 15.13 12.51
N THR A 386 29.79 13.97 13.16
CA THR A 386 28.73 13.00 12.89
C THR A 386 27.36 13.54 13.26
N LEU A 387 27.21 14.31 14.35
CA LEU A 387 25.95 14.96 14.71
C LEU A 387 25.52 16.00 13.65
N LYS A 388 26.46 16.82 13.16
CA LYS A 388 26.18 17.80 12.10
C LYS A 388 25.81 17.10 10.76
N PHE A 389 26.50 16.00 10.45
CA PHE A 389 26.17 15.16 9.30
C PHE A 389 24.76 14.58 9.43
N ALA A 390 24.41 14.03 10.59
CA ALA A 390 23.10 13.41 10.81
C ALA A 390 21.95 14.42 10.63
N PHE A 391 22.12 15.66 11.10
CA PHE A 391 21.16 16.74 10.89
C PHE A 391 20.98 17.05 9.39
N ASP A 392 22.09 17.30 8.67
CA ASP A 392 22.04 17.57 7.22
C ASP A 392 21.50 16.37 6.42
N TYR A 393 21.84 15.14 6.84
CA TYR A 393 21.36 13.89 6.20
C TYR A 393 19.85 13.71 6.39
N SER A 394 19.34 13.96 7.61
CA SER A 394 17.90 13.94 7.88
C SER A 394 17.17 14.98 7.04
N GLU A 395 17.70 16.21 6.99
CA GLU A 395 17.04 17.31 6.28
C GLU A 395 17.08 17.16 4.76
N LYS A 396 18.21 16.71 4.19
CA LYS A 396 18.47 16.73 2.74
C LYS A 396 18.20 15.42 2.03
N LEU A 397 18.09 14.30 2.75
CA LEU A 397 17.94 12.96 2.15
C LEU A 397 16.88 12.08 2.82
N LEU A 398 16.65 12.18 4.14
CA LEU A 398 15.67 11.31 4.81
C LEU A 398 14.26 11.91 4.88
N SER A 399 14.13 13.24 4.84
CA SER A 399 12.83 13.91 4.91
C SER A 399 11.93 13.48 3.75
N ILE A 400 10.66 13.25 4.05
CA ILE A 400 9.62 12.93 3.05
C ILE A 400 9.39 14.04 2.03
N ASP A 401 9.83 15.26 2.34
CA ASP A 401 9.72 16.42 1.45
C ASP A 401 10.83 16.47 0.39
N VAL A 402 11.87 15.63 0.52
CA VAL A 402 13.00 15.61 -0.41
C VAL A 402 12.68 14.72 -1.60
N ASN A 403 12.39 15.38 -2.70
CA ASN A 403 11.92 14.74 -3.94
C ASN A 403 12.96 14.94 -5.05
N ILE A 404 14.02 14.17 -5.04
CA ILE A 404 15.13 14.22 -6.00
C ILE A 404 15.38 12.84 -6.63
N GLY A 405 15.98 12.83 -7.81
CA GLY A 405 16.29 11.59 -8.53
C GLY A 405 17.46 10.83 -7.93
N ILE A 406 17.57 9.53 -8.26
CA ILE A 406 18.60 8.62 -7.70
C ILE A 406 20.03 9.14 -7.89
N THR A 407 20.36 9.71 -9.04
CA THR A 407 21.70 10.27 -9.29
C THR A 407 21.97 11.48 -8.39
N GLU A 408 21.03 12.39 -8.30
CA GLU A 408 21.14 13.61 -7.49
C GLU A 408 21.23 13.29 -5.99
N MET A 409 20.46 12.31 -5.49
CA MET A 409 20.55 11.91 -4.09
C MET A 409 21.93 11.31 -3.75
N LEU A 410 22.54 10.52 -4.66
CA LEU A 410 23.87 9.98 -4.47
C LEU A 410 24.92 11.09 -4.49
N ASP A 411 24.79 12.09 -5.38
CA ASP A 411 25.69 13.25 -5.42
C ASP A 411 25.54 14.10 -4.16
N THR A 412 24.32 14.29 -3.66
CA THR A 412 24.05 14.98 -2.39
C THR A 412 24.73 14.24 -1.22
N ALA A 413 24.62 12.91 -1.16
CA ALA A 413 25.28 12.11 -0.13
C ALA A 413 26.81 12.27 -0.18
N TRP A 414 27.42 12.24 -1.39
CA TRP A 414 28.85 12.50 -1.57
C TRP A 414 29.24 13.91 -1.12
N GLY A 415 28.42 14.92 -1.41
CA GLY A 415 28.63 16.29 -0.94
C GLY A 415 28.62 16.40 0.59
N LEU A 416 27.75 15.61 1.28
CA LEU A 416 27.75 15.53 2.74
C LEU A 416 29.00 14.85 3.28
N PHE A 417 29.47 13.77 2.65
CA PHE A 417 30.71 13.10 3.06
C PHE A 417 31.91 14.05 2.94
N ALA A 418 32.07 14.72 1.80
CA ALA A 418 33.16 15.67 1.57
C ALA A 418 33.15 16.85 2.53
N LYS A 419 31.97 17.25 3.01
CA LYS A 419 31.79 18.38 3.96
C LYS A 419 32.27 18.03 5.37
N TYR A 420 32.05 16.78 5.81
CA TYR A 420 32.21 16.42 7.22
C TYR A 420 33.32 15.41 7.52
N PHE A 421 33.77 14.63 6.53
CA PHE A 421 34.67 13.47 6.79
C PHE A 421 35.82 13.41 5.81
N SER A 422 36.94 12.80 6.27
CA SER A 422 38.02 12.39 5.41
C SER A 422 37.65 11.11 4.63
N LYS A 423 38.44 10.78 3.59
CA LYS A 423 38.21 9.57 2.79
C LYS A 423 38.34 8.30 3.63
N GLU A 424 39.24 8.27 4.58
CA GLU A 424 39.47 7.15 5.49
C GLU A 424 38.29 6.92 6.42
N GLU A 425 37.67 8.00 6.89
CA GLU A 425 36.48 7.96 7.78
C GLU A 425 35.22 7.50 7.04
N VAL A 426 35.05 7.88 5.77
CA VAL A 426 33.95 7.39 4.93
C VAL A 426 34.11 5.90 4.60
N ALA A 427 35.36 5.39 4.58
CA ALA A 427 35.69 3.98 4.35
C ALA A 427 35.17 3.36 3.05
N ILE A 428 35.03 4.16 1.99
CA ILE A 428 34.71 3.69 0.64
C ILE A 428 36.03 3.51 -0.14
N LYS A 429 36.21 2.34 -0.77
CA LYS A 429 37.47 2.02 -1.50
C LYS A 429 37.67 2.94 -2.70
N GLU A 430 38.90 3.41 -2.92
CA GLU A 430 39.30 4.36 -3.98
C GLU A 430 38.93 3.90 -5.41
N GLU A 431 39.03 2.62 -5.70
CA GLU A 431 38.66 2.04 -7.00
C GLU A 431 37.19 2.31 -7.40
N GLN A 432 36.34 2.62 -6.43
CA GLN A 432 34.92 2.90 -6.58
C GLN A 432 34.63 4.40 -6.60
N ILE A 433 35.47 5.22 -5.99
CA ILE A 433 35.39 6.68 -6.01
C ILE A 433 35.76 7.24 -7.41
N GLY A 434 36.76 6.66 -8.07
CA GLY A 434 37.30 7.11 -9.37
C GLY A 434 36.34 6.97 -10.56
N ARG A 435 35.27 6.17 -10.43
CA ARG A 435 34.22 6.01 -11.46
C ARG A 435 32.99 6.88 -11.20
N ALA A 436 32.75 7.31 -9.97
CA ALA A 436 31.57 8.05 -9.56
C ALA A 436 31.64 9.56 -9.86
N SER A 437 32.80 10.15 -9.95
CA SER A 437 32.95 11.56 -10.37
C SER A 437 34.35 11.85 -10.91
N CYS A 438 34.56 11.65 -12.19
CA CYS A 438 35.62 12.33 -12.94
C CYS A 438 35.27 13.78 -13.23
N ARG A 439 34.39 14.39 -12.51
CA ARG A 439 34.09 15.84 -12.63
C ARG A 439 33.89 16.42 -11.26
N GLU A 440 35.00 17.03 -10.82
CA GLU A 440 35.06 18.00 -9.74
C GLU A 440 35.06 17.46 -8.29
N ARG A 441 36.27 17.46 -7.80
CA ARG A 441 36.66 17.82 -6.43
C ARG A 441 36.85 16.71 -5.40
N VAL A 442 38.05 16.55 -5.09
CA VAL A 442 38.65 17.17 -3.91
C VAL A 442 39.96 17.79 -4.32
#